data_4e93833d29047dfdddbb93d16e97dd58
#
_entry.id   4e93833d29047dfdddbb93d16e97dd58
#
_cell.length_a   1.000
_cell.length_b   1.000
_cell.length_c   1.000
_cell.angle_alpha   90.00
_cell.angle_beta   90.00
_cell.angle_gamma   90.00
#
_symmetry.space_group_name_H-M   'P 1'
#
loop_
_entity.id
_entity.type
_entity.pdbx_description
1 polymer ?
#
loop_
_entity_poly.entity_id
_entity_poly.type
_entity_poly.pdbx_seq_one_letter_code
_entity_poly.pdbx_strand_id
1 'polypeptide(L)'
;MYKRQEKKWVDSIYSSLSLEEKVAQLFINWVSPEQSDFDEIRKLVVEDKIGGLIFSIGTTKSHIDWLNKFQSLSKTPLLVSMDAEWGPSQRLSDVFAHPWNMTLGAIQDNSLVREISKRMAEQNKALGIHYNFSPSVDVNNNSKNPIIGNRSFGEDPINVYEKAKAYI
;
A
#
# COMPACT_ATOMS: atom_id res chain seq x y z
N MET A 1 -13.76 7.47 24.00
CA MET A 1 -14.30 6.08 24.09
C MET A 1 -13.54 5.12 23.16
N TYR A 2 -13.36 5.42 21.88
CA TYR A 2 -12.63 4.57 20.91
C TYR A 2 -11.20 4.19 21.33
N LYS A 3 -10.34 5.15 21.70
CA LYS A 3 -8.94 4.89 22.12
C LYS A 3 -8.78 3.85 23.23
N ARG A 4 -9.76 3.72 24.14
CA ARG A 4 -9.70 2.71 25.21
C ARG A 4 -10.07 1.31 24.73
N GLN A 5 -10.93 1.21 23.71
CA GLN A 5 -11.29 -0.07 23.09
C GLN A 5 -10.17 -0.58 22.19
N GLU A 6 -9.56 0.32 21.38
CA GLU A 6 -8.38 0.01 20.56
C GLU A 6 -7.24 -0.52 21.42
N LYS A 7 -6.91 0.16 22.52
CA LYS A 7 -5.86 -0.30 23.44
C LYS A 7 -6.15 -1.67 24.01
N LYS A 8 -7.38 -1.94 24.44
CA LYS A 8 -7.78 -3.24 24.97
C LYS A 8 -7.63 -4.35 23.93
N TRP A 9 -7.99 -4.08 22.69
CA TRP A 9 -7.84 -5.04 21.60
C TRP A 9 -6.36 -5.32 21.34
N VAL A 10 -5.52 -4.29 21.22
CA VAL A 10 -4.07 -4.43 21.04
C VAL A 10 -3.45 -5.22 22.18
N ASP A 11 -3.74 -4.86 23.43
CA ASP A 11 -3.22 -5.54 24.62
C ASP A 11 -3.63 -7.03 24.65
N SER A 12 -4.85 -7.34 24.25
CA SER A 12 -5.37 -8.71 24.15
C SER A 12 -4.61 -9.54 23.12
N ILE A 13 -4.45 -9.01 21.89
CA ILE A 13 -3.69 -9.68 20.84
C ILE A 13 -2.24 -9.86 21.27
N TYR A 14 -1.59 -8.77 21.71
CA TYR A 14 -0.18 -8.80 22.12
C TYR A 14 0.09 -9.83 23.23
N SER A 15 -0.82 -9.95 24.19
CA SER A 15 -0.70 -10.91 25.29
C SER A 15 -0.94 -12.36 24.87
N SER A 16 -1.64 -12.58 23.75
CA SER A 16 -1.93 -13.92 23.21
C SER A 16 -0.84 -14.48 22.30
N LEU A 17 0.13 -13.65 21.90
CA LEU A 17 1.20 -14.02 20.98
C LEU A 17 2.46 -14.49 21.74
N SER A 18 3.12 -15.54 21.23
CA SER A 18 4.48 -15.92 21.66
C SER A 18 5.51 -14.86 21.22
N LEU A 19 6.74 -14.98 21.64
CA LEU A 19 7.81 -14.07 21.21
C LEU A 19 8.05 -14.18 19.69
N GLU A 20 8.09 -15.41 19.18
CA GLU A 20 8.26 -15.70 17.76
C GLU A 20 7.10 -15.10 16.94
N GLU A 21 5.86 -15.28 17.39
CA GLU A 21 4.69 -14.69 16.75
C GLU A 21 4.72 -13.15 16.77
N LYS A 22 5.21 -12.53 17.86
CA LYS A 22 5.38 -11.08 17.94
C LYS A 22 6.43 -10.58 16.95
N VAL A 23 7.53 -11.30 16.80
CA VAL A 23 8.56 -10.98 15.79
C VAL A 23 7.99 -11.13 14.39
N ALA A 24 7.27 -12.21 14.11
CA ALA A 24 6.64 -12.45 12.82
C ALA A 24 5.65 -11.33 12.41
N GLN A 25 4.95 -10.72 13.38
CA GLN A 25 4.06 -9.59 13.14
C GLN A 25 4.78 -8.32 12.60
N LEU A 26 6.11 -8.25 12.66
CA LEU A 26 6.90 -7.16 12.10
C LEU A 26 7.22 -7.35 10.62
N PHE A 27 6.90 -8.52 10.03
CA PHE A 27 7.19 -8.83 8.63
C PHE A 27 5.96 -8.62 7.76
N ILE A 28 6.19 -7.95 6.62
CA ILE A 28 5.26 -7.83 5.51
C ILE A 28 5.89 -8.54 4.33
N ASN A 29 5.25 -9.61 3.83
CA ASN A 29 5.77 -10.38 2.70
C ASN A 29 5.19 -9.89 1.37
N TRP A 30 6.03 -9.85 0.34
CA TRP A 30 5.60 -9.54 -1.02
C TRP A 30 4.77 -10.70 -1.59
N VAL A 31 3.67 -10.36 -2.29
CA VAL A 31 2.78 -11.33 -2.92
C VAL A 31 2.26 -10.81 -4.26
N SER A 32 2.31 -11.67 -5.27
CA SER A 32 1.71 -11.43 -6.58
C SER A 32 0.87 -12.65 -6.98
N PRO A 33 -0.43 -12.48 -7.19
CA PRO A 33 -1.27 -13.59 -7.65
C PRO A 33 -0.82 -14.23 -8.97
N GLU A 34 -0.01 -13.52 -9.77
CA GLU A 34 0.51 -14.01 -11.05
C GLU A 34 1.89 -14.66 -10.95
N GLN A 35 2.66 -14.40 -9.89
CA GLN A 35 4.07 -14.79 -9.79
C GLN A 35 4.41 -15.59 -8.52
N SER A 36 3.58 -15.50 -7.47
CA SER A 36 3.80 -16.20 -6.22
C SER A 36 3.11 -17.57 -6.22
N ASP A 37 3.70 -18.53 -5.50
CA ASP A 37 3.02 -19.77 -5.13
C ASP A 37 2.07 -19.50 -3.96
N PHE A 38 0.80 -19.88 -4.13
CA PHE A 38 -0.24 -19.65 -3.10
C PHE A 38 0.06 -20.40 -1.80
N ASP A 39 0.54 -21.64 -1.90
CA ASP A 39 0.76 -22.49 -0.72
C ASP A 39 2.00 -22.04 0.07
N GLU A 40 3.01 -21.50 -0.58
CA GLU A 40 4.15 -20.87 0.09
C GLU A 40 3.69 -19.64 0.91
N ILE A 41 2.91 -18.74 0.30
CA ILE A 41 2.37 -17.58 1.05
C ILE A 41 1.41 -18.02 2.16
N ARG A 42 0.60 -19.06 1.92
CA ARG A 42 -0.28 -19.65 2.93
C ARG A 42 0.50 -20.14 4.15
N LYS A 43 1.66 -20.76 3.97
CA LYS A 43 2.52 -21.19 5.09
C LYS A 43 2.99 -19.99 5.92
N LEU A 44 3.46 -18.93 5.29
CA LEU A 44 3.87 -17.70 5.99
C LEU A 44 2.73 -17.11 6.84
N VAL A 45 1.51 -17.14 6.31
CA VAL A 45 0.32 -16.60 7.00
C VAL A 45 -0.12 -17.52 8.16
N VAL A 46 -0.18 -18.84 7.94
CA VAL A 46 -0.78 -19.79 8.88
C VAL A 46 0.23 -20.32 9.91
N GLU A 47 1.42 -20.67 9.44
CA GLU A 47 2.45 -21.31 10.27
C GLU A 47 3.36 -20.27 10.92
N ASP A 48 3.92 -19.36 10.11
CA ASP A 48 4.84 -18.32 10.60
C ASP A 48 4.10 -17.11 11.18
N LYS A 49 2.81 -16.90 10.82
CA LYS A 49 1.92 -15.85 11.35
C LYS A 49 2.45 -14.44 11.14
N ILE A 50 2.94 -14.16 9.93
CA ILE A 50 3.43 -12.82 9.53
C ILE A 50 2.36 -11.74 9.71
N GLY A 51 2.81 -10.49 9.90
CA GLY A 51 1.95 -9.35 10.20
C GLY A 51 1.23 -8.75 9.00
N GLY A 52 1.73 -8.96 7.78
CA GLY A 52 1.13 -8.34 6.61
C GLY A 52 1.58 -8.89 5.28
N LEU A 53 0.91 -8.41 4.23
CA LEU A 53 1.21 -8.70 2.84
C LEU A 53 1.29 -7.40 2.04
N ILE A 54 2.28 -7.28 1.16
CA ILE A 54 2.35 -6.25 0.15
C ILE A 54 1.97 -6.87 -1.20
N PHE A 55 0.78 -6.51 -1.69
CA PHE A 55 0.29 -7.00 -2.98
C PHE A 55 0.91 -6.28 -4.16
N SER A 56 1.22 -7.05 -5.20
CA SER A 56 1.80 -6.58 -6.44
C SER A 56 0.96 -7.04 -7.64
N ILE A 57 1.61 -7.40 -8.75
CA ILE A 57 1.01 -7.65 -10.06
C ILE A 57 -0.16 -8.65 -10.00
N GLY A 58 -1.27 -8.28 -10.65
CA GLY A 58 -2.46 -9.10 -10.76
C GLY A 58 -3.63 -8.39 -11.41
N THR A 59 -4.81 -8.97 -11.23
CA THR A 59 -6.10 -8.36 -11.54
C THR A 59 -6.87 -8.06 -10.26
N THR A 60 -7.87 -7.18 -10.33
CA THR A 60 -8.79 -6.92 -9.21
C THR A 60 -9.34 -8.22 -8.62
N LYS A 61 -9.78 -9.13 -9.50
CA LYS A 61 -10.34 -10.42 -9.07
C LYS A 61 -9.32 -11.28 -8.33
N SER A 62 -8.13 -11.48 -8.89
CA SER A 62 -7.10 -12.33 -8.29
C SER A 62 -6.60 -11.73 -6.96
N HIS A 63 -6.47 -10.40 -6.87
CA HIS A 63 -6.13 -9.69 -5.64
C HIS A 63 -7.18 -9.95 -4.54
N ILE A 64 -8.47 -9.71 -4.82
CA ILE A 64 -9.55 -9.87 -3.85
C ILE A 64 -9.69 -11.33 -3.42
N ASP A 65 -9.61 -12.28 -4.34
CA ASP A 65 -9.71 -13.70 -4.05
C ASP A 65 -8.59 -14.17 -3.11
N TRP A 66 -7.36 -13.76 -3.35
CA TRP A 66 -6.22 -14.12 -2.50
C TRP A 66 -6.27 -13.40 -1.16
N LEU A 67 -6.56 -12.11 -1.16
CA LEU A 67 -6.70 -11.33 0.07
C LEU A 67 -7.73 -11.94 1.01
N ASN A 68 -8.94 -12.23 0.52
CA ASN A 68 -10.00 -12.82 1.35
C ASN A 68 -9.60 -14.19 1.91
N LYS A 69 -8.93 -15.03 1.10
CA LYS A 69 -8.43 -16.33 1.57
C LYS A 69 -7.39 -16.15 2.69
N PHE A 70 -6.38 -15.31 2.49
CA PHE A 70 -5.34 -15.10 3.50
C PHE A 70 -5.88 -14.45 4.77
N GLN A 71 -6.77 -13.46 4.66
CA GLN A 71 -7.43 -12.87 5.84
C GLN A 71 -8.24 -13.90 6.62
N SER A 72 -8.96 -14.81 5.93
CA SER A 72 -9.74 -15.86 6.59
C SER A 72 -8.89 -16.92 7.30
N LEU A 73 -7.65 -17.12 6.86
CA LEU A 73 -6.70 -18.09 7.42
C LEU A 73 -5.83 -17.50 8.53
N SER A 74 -5.70 -16.19 8.57
CA SER A 74 -4.81 -15.51 9.51
C SER A 74 -5.37 -15.47 10.93
N LYS A 75 -4.54 -15.81 11.93
CA LYS A 75 -4.90 -15.70 13.36
C LYS A 75 -5.08 -14.24 13.80
N THR A 76 -4.21 -13.36 13.32
CA THR A 76 -4.27 -11.90 13.53
C THR A 76 -4.56 -11.25 12.19
N PRO A 77 -5.51 -10.30 12.08
CA PRO A 77 -5.78 -9.66 10.81
C PRO A 77 -4.51 -9.10 10.15
N LEU A 78 -4.29 -9.43 8.88
CA LEU A 78 -3.11 -9.00 8.14
C LEU A 78 -3.19 -7.51 7.80
N LEU A 79 -2.08 -6.80 7.96
CA LEU A 79 -1.89 -5.49 7.37
C LEU A 79 -1.64 -5.67 5.86
N VAL A 80 -2.51 -5.08 5.04
CA VAL A 80 -2.43 -5.16 3.59
C VAL A 80 -1.91 -3.86 3.03
N SER A 81 -0.87 -3.95 2.22
CA SER A 81 -0.22 -2.80 1.60
C SER A 81 -0.03 -3.00 0.10
N MET A 82 0.26 -1.90 -0.58
CA MET A 82 0.57 -1.87 -2.01
C MET A 82 1.44 -0.64 -2.33
N ASP A 83 2.33 -0.77 -3.33
CA ASP A 83 2.91 0.38 -4.02
C ASP A 83 1.94 0.84 -5.10
N ALA A 84 1.19 1.89 -4.86
CA ALA A 84 0.19 2.44 -5.76
C ALA A 84 0.36 3.96 -5.91
N GLU A 85 1.55 4.38 -6.40
CA GLU A 85 1.94 5.80 -6.51
C GLU A 85 1.03 6.61 -7.43
N TRP A 86 0.48 5.99 -8.47
CA TRP A 86 -0.56 6.56 -9.35
C TRP A 86 -1.84 5.71 -9.33
N GLY A 87 -2.17 5.24 -8.13
CA GLY A 87 -3.32 4.38 -7.87
C GLY A 87 -3.04 2.90 -8.12
N PRO A 88 -4.03 2.03 -7.85
CA PRO A 88 -3.88 0.58 -7.96
C PRO A 88 -3.46 0.09 -9.35
N SER A 89 -3.66 0.90 -10.40
CA SER A 89 -3.23 0.59 -11.78
C SER A 89 -1.72 0.40 -11.95
N GLN A 90 -0.91 0.84 -10.98
CA GLN A 90 0.51 0.49 -10.94
C GLN A 90 0.72 -1.02 -10.82
N ARG A 91 -0.23 -1.73 -10.24
CA ARG A 91 -0.14 -3.16 -9.92
C ARG A 91 -1.22 -4.01 -10.56
N LEU A 92 -2.42 -3.47 -10.69
CA LEU A 92 -3.58 -4.19 -11.21
C LEU A 92 -3.90 -3.75 -12.64
N SER A 93 -4.01 -4.72 -13.55
CA SER A 93 -4.13 -4.46 -14.99
C SER A 93 -5.54 -4.02 -15.45
N ASP A 94 -6.55 -4.19 -14.60
CA ASP A 94 -7.97 -4.01 -14.93
C ASP A 94 -8.63 -2.83 -14.19
N VAL A 95 -7.84 -1.89 -13.66
CA VAL A 95 -8.34 -0.70 -12.98
C VAL A 95 -7.97 0.58 -13.73
N PHE A 96 -8.70 1.66 -13.45
CA PHE A 96 -8.44 2.98 -14.03
C PHE A 96 -7.07 3.52 -13.60
N ALA A 97 -6.28 3.98 -14.60
CA ALA A 97 -4.98 4.58 -14.38
C ALA A 97 -5.09 6.08 -14.09
N HIS A 98 -4.58 6.52 -12.96
CA HIS A 98 -4.44 7.93 -12.63
C HIS A 98 -3.16 8.51 -13.25
N PRO A 99 -3.06 9.85 -13.39
CA PRO A 99 -1.84 10.50 -13.85
C PRO A 99 -0.65 10.22 -12.93
N TRP A 100 0.54 10.13 -13.52
CA TRP A 100 1.79 10.01 -12.78
C TRP A 100 2.11 11.29 -11.99
N ASN A 101 2.94 11.17 -10.94
CA ASN A 101 3.27 12.29 -10.07
C ASN A 101 3.86 13.51 -10.80
N MET A 102 4.65 13.31 -11.86
CA MET A 102 5.17 14.42 -12.66
C MET A 102 4.03 15.25 -13.29
N THR A 103 2.97 14.60 -13.76
CA THR A 103 1.78 15.28 -14.28
C THR A 103 1.05 16.03 -13.17
N LEU A 104 0.92 15.40 -11.98
CA LEU A 104 0.33 16.08 -10.81
C LEU A 104 1.19 17.26 -10.36
N GLY A 105 2.51 17.16 -10.51
CA GLY A 105 3.46 18.23 -10.22
C GLY A 105 3.24 19.49 -11.06
N ALA A 106 2.77 19.35 -12.30
CA ALA A 106 2.48 20.46 -13.22
C ALA A 106 1.15 21.18 -12.93
N ILE A 107 0.25 20.60 -12.14
CA ILE A 107 -1.05 21.19 -11.79
C ILE A 107 -0.82 22.39 -10.86
N GLN A 108 -1.39 23.55 -11.19
CA GLN A 108 -1.26 24.75 -10.34
C GLN A 108 -2.21 24.71 -9.13
N ASP A 109 -3.43 24.21 -9.33
CA ASP A 109 -4.43 24.10 -8.26
C ASP A 109 -4.29 22.80 -7.47
N ASN A 110 -3.73 22.88 -6.26
CA ASN A 110 -3.54 21.74 -5.39
C ASN A 110 -4.86 21.09 -4.90
N SER A 111 -6.00 21.75 -5.09
CA SER A 111 -7.31 21.11 -4.78
C SER A 111 -7.59 19.96 -5.74
N LEU A 112 -7.16 20.04 -6.98
CA LEU A 112 -7.27 18.96 -7.97
C LEU A 112 -6.37 17.77 -7.60
N VAL A 113 -5.17 18.04 -7.07
CA VAL A 113 -4.27 16.98 -6.58
C VAL A 113 -4.94 16.22 -5.43
N ARG A 114 -5.55 16.94 -4.46
CA ARG A 114 -6.31 16.31 -3.36
C ARG A 114 -7.48 15.46 -3.84
N GLU A 115 -8.23 15.95 -4.83
CA GLU A 115 -9.38 15.21 -5.36
C GLU A 115 -8.93 13.90 -6.04
N ILE A 116 -7.85 13.93 -6.82
CA ILE A 116 -7.26 12.75 -7.46
C ILE A 116 -6.78 11.76 -6.40
N SER A 117 -6.03 12.23 -5.40
CA SER A 117 -5.50 11.39 -4.32
C SER A 117 -6.61 10.76 -3.50
N LYS A 118 -7.68 11.51 -3.21
CA LYS A 118 -8.88 10.99 -2.54
C LYS A 118 -9.51 9.84 -3.33
N ARG A 119 -9.62 9.96 -4.66
CA ARG A 119 -10.14 8.87 -5.51
C ARG A 119 -9.24 7.65 -5.50
N MET A 120 -7.92 7.83 -5.52
CA MET A 120 -6.96 6.73 -5.36
C MET A 120 -7.12 6.05 -3.98
N ALA A 121 -7.28 6.82 -2.92
CA ALA A 121 -7.50 6.29 -1.57
C ALA A 121 -8.82 5.51 -1.47
N GLU A 122 -9.89 5.99 -2.10
CA GLU A 122 -11.18 5.29 -2.17
C GLU A 122 -11.06 3.96 -2.92
N GLN A 123 -10.31 3.91 -4.04
CA GLN A 123 -10.01 2.67 -4.76
C GLN A 123 -9.20 1.69 -3.89
N ASN A 124 -8.12 2.16 -3.26
CA ASN A 124 -7.32 1.34 -2.36
C ASN A 124 -8.17 0.75 -1.23
N LYS A 125 -9.02 1.57 -0.61
CA LYS A 125 -9.93 1.13 0.45
C LYS A 125 -10.93 0.08 -0.04
N ALA A 126 -11.49 0.26 -1.23
CA ALA A 126 -12.42 -0.72 -1.83
C ALA A 126 -11.74 -2.07 -2.14
N LEU A 127 -10.44 -2.06 -2.41
CA LEU A 127 -9.60 -3.24 -2.62
C LEU A 127 -9.06 -3.87 -1.33
N GLY A 128 -9.43 -3.33 -0.15
CA GLY A 128 -8.94 -3.81 1.14
C GLY A 128 -7.48 -3.47 1.43
N ILE A 129 -6.91 -2.48 0.75
CA ILE A 129 -5.55 -1.99 0.99
C ILE A 129 -5.59 -1.00 2.15
N HIS A 130 -4.85 -1.29 3.22
CA HIS A 130 -4.78 -0.48 4.43
C HIS A 130 -3.67 0.57 4.38
N TYR A 131 -2.58 0.27 3.67
CA TYR A 131 -1.39 1.11 3.60
C TYR A 131 -0.86 1.19 2.18
N ASN A 132 -0.71 2.41 1.67
CA ASN A 132 -0.11 2.67 0.36
C ASN A 132 1.29 3.26 0.56
N PHE A 133 2.33 2.63 -0.02
CA PHE A 133 3.70 3.14 0.00
C PHE A 133 3.87 4.24 -1.05
N SER A 134 3.20 5.36 -0.84
CA SER A 134 3.21 6.52 -1.73
C SER A 134 2.91 7.83 -0.99
N PRO A 135 3.19 8.99 -1.61
CA PRO A 135 3.87 9.16 -2.89
C PRO A 135 5.40 9.08 -2.78
N SER A 136 6.10 8.96 -3.93
CA SER A 136 7.53 9.30 -3.99
C SER A 136 7.69 10.81 -3.79
N VAL A 137 8.55 11.21 -2.86
CA VAL A 137 8.84 12.62 -2.53
C VAL A 137 10.26 13.03 -2.95
N ASP A 138 10.87 12.24 -3.80
CA ASP A 138 12.17 12.53 -4.40
C ASP A 138 12.07 13.78 -5.28
N VAL A 139 13.06 14.67 -5.14
CA VAL A 139 13.24 15.82 -6.04
C VAL A 139 14.00 15.36 -7.27
N ASN A 140 13.43 15.53 -8.46
CA ASN A 140 14.04 15.07 -9.71
C ASN A 140 15.14 16.01 -10.22
N ASN A 141 16.22 16.15 -9.45
CA ASN A 141 17.34 17.03 -9.73
C ASN A 141 18.41 16.40 -10.64
N ASN A 142 18.23 15.15 -11.08
CA ASN A 142 19.13 14.44 -11.97
C ASN A 142 18.34 13.77 -13.09
N SER A 143 18.32 14.39 -14.26
CA SER A 143 17.61 13.87 -15.45
C SER A 143 18.13 12.54 -15.97
N LYS A 144 19.32 12.11 -15.53
CA LYS A 144 19.89 10.79 -15.87
C LYS A 144 19.51 9.68 -14.90
N ASN A 145 18.78 10.01 -13.82
CA ASN A 145 18.31 8.99 -12.90
C ASN A 145 17.20 8.16 -13.56
N PRO A 146 17.42 6.85 -13.82
CA PRO A 146 16.45 6.03 -14.53
C PRO A 146 15.27 5.57 -13.65
N ILE A 147 15.37 5.78 -12.33
CA ILE A 147 14.43 5.20 -11.35
C ILE A 147 13.34 6.21 -10.96
N ILE A 148 13.71 7.46 -10.70
CA ILE A 148 12.78 8.47 -10.19
C ILE A 148 11.93 9.03 -11.33
N GLY A 149 12.51 9.78 -12.27
CA GLY A 149 11.81 10.29 -13.45
C GLY A 149 10.39 10.79 -13.14
N ASN A 150 9.42 10.23 -13.85
CA ASN A 150 7.99 10.59 -13.73
C ASN A 150 7.34 10.26 -12.37
N ARG A 151 8.03 9.52 -11.49
CA ARG A 151 7.56 9.24 -10.13
C ARG A 151 7.69 10.46 -9.20
N SER A 152 8.54 11.43 -9.55
CA SER A 152 8.66 12.71 -8.82
C SER A 152 7.58 13.70 -9.23
N PHE A 153 7.23 14.61 -8.32
CA PHE A 153 6.39 15.79 -8.63
C PHE A 153 7.15 16.91 -9.35
N GLY A 154 8.47 16.78 -9.58
CA GLY A 154 9.29 17.73 -10.32
C GLY A 154 10.66 17.97 -9.69
N GLU A 155 11.33 19.02 -10.19
CA GLU A 155 12.71 19.36 -9.82
C GLU A 155 12.82 20.48 -8.76
N ASP A 156 11.71 21.16 -8.47
CA ASP A 156 11.64 22.18 -7.40
C ASP A 156 11.21 21.52 -6.08
N PRO A 157 12.05 21.54 -5.03
CA PRO A 157 11.75 20.92 -3.74
C PRO A 157 10.53 21.53 -3.04
N ILE A 158 10.24 22.82 -3.26
CA ILE A 158 9.04 23.46 -2.68
C ILE A 158 7.78 22.92 -3.36
N ASN A 159 7.79 22.80 -4.69
CA ASN A 159 6.68 22.18 -5.42
C ASN A 159 6.47 20.73 -4.99
N VAL A 160 7.54 19.92 -4.89
CA VAL A 160 7.47 18.52 -4.42
C VAL A 160 6.81 18.45 -3.04
N TYR A 161 7.23 19.30 -2.10
CA TYR A 161 6.63 19.37 -0.76
C TYR A 161 5.13 19.71 -0.79
N GLU A 162 4.73 20.77 -1.52
CA GLU A 162 3.32 21.19 -1.58
C GLU A 162 2.43 20.15 -2.28
N LYS A 163 2.94 19.47 -3.32
CA LYS A 163 2.23 18.37 -3.99
C LYS A 163 2.09 17.15 -3.10
N ALA A 164 3.18 16.74 -2.44
CA ALA A 164 3.15 15.62 -1.49
C ALA A 164 2.15 15.87 -0.36
N LYS A 165 2.14 17.07 0.22
CA LYS A 165 1.19 17.50 1.24
C LYS A 165 -0.27 17.50 0.74
N ALA A 166 -0.49 17.82 -0.53
CA ALA A 166 -1.82 17.77 -1.12
C ALA A 166 -2.25 16.34 -1.44
N TYR A 167 -1.29 15.45 -1.75
CA TYR A 167 -1.53 14.05 -2.06
C TYR A 167 -1.86 13.23 -0.81
N ILE A 168 -1.18 13.46 0.34
CA ILE A 168 -1.39 12.77 1.62
C ILE A 168 -2.62 13.31 2.36
#